data_7e849360842adfb23f39512fdfdf6363
#
_entry.id   7e849360842adfb23f39512fdfdf6363
#
_cell.length_a   1.000
_cell.length_b   1.000
_cell.length_c   1.000
_cell.angle_alpha   90.00
_cell.angle_beta   90.00
_cell.angle_gamma   90.00
#
_symmetry.space_group_name_H-M   'P 1'
#
loop_
_entity.id
_entity.type
_entity.pdbx_description
1 polymer ?
#
loop_
_entity_poly.entity_id
_entity_poly.type
_entity_poly.pdbx_seq_one_letter_code
_entity_poly.pdbx_strand_id
1 'polypeptide(L)'
;QYLTEDGILTKAWDYMDFIDKNTAWGKKRSVNSTMRKRAGFWTKDEFGNEVEMGYKSEIIGVTLKDNPDVVRGKRAKLILFEEGGSFSELGAAWQIARPSVEQDGVAFGTMIVWGTGGDEGSAFETMKDMFYNPDGYNCLGFENIWDSTPTDKLCGFFVP
;
A
#
# COMPACT_ATOMS: atom_id res chain seq x y z
N GLN A 1 -10.47 3.81 10.31
CA GLN A 1 -10.61 4.53 9.05
C GLN A 1 -10.83 3.59 7.85
N TYR A 2 -10.10 2.48 7.73
CA TYR A 2 -10.22 1.53 6.59
C TYR A 2 -11.55 0.79 6.48
N LEU A 3 -12.37 0.79 7.52
CA LEU A 3 -13.65 0.07 7.58
C LEU A 3 -14.86 1.00 7.56
N THR A 4 -14.66 2.29 7.36
CA THR A 4 -15.75 3.25 7.13
C THR A 4 -16.24 3.18 5.69
N GLU A 5 -17.46 3.63 5.43
CA GLU A 5 -18.04 3.67 4.07
C GLU A 5 -17.15 4.42 3.08
N ASP A 6 -16.41 5.43 3.55
CA ASP A 6 -15.48 6.22 2.74
C ASP A 6 -14.04 5.72 2.74
N GLY A 7 -13.73 4.65 3.47
CA GLY A 7 -12.40 4.08 3.52
C GLY A 7 -11.93 3.52 2.17
N ILE A 8 -10.64 3.70 1.86
CA ILE A 8 -10.06 3.26 0.57
C ILE A 8 -10.21 1.75 0.35
N LEU A 9 -10.10 0.96 1.43
CA LEU A 9 -10.26 -0.49 1.34
C LEU A 9 -11.70 -0.88 1.03
N THR A 10 -12.69 -0.18 1.62
CA THR A 10 -14.11 -0.37 1.31
C THR A 10 -14.39 -0.06 -0.16
N LYS A 11 -13.93 1.09 -0.65
CA LYS A 11 -14.06 1.46 -2.06
C LYS A 11 -13.41 0.45 -3.01
N ALA A 12 -12.24 -0.10 -2.63
CA ALA A 12 -11.58 -1.15 -3.40
C ALA A 12 -12.43 -2.44 -3.42
N TRP A 13 -13.06 -2.81 -2.29
CA TRP A 13 -13.94 -3.96 -2.21
C TRP A 13 -15.20 -3.78 -3.07
N ASP A 14 -15.84 -2.63 -3.00
CA ASP A 14 -17.03 -2.31 -3.79
C ASP A 14 -16.73 -2.36 -5.29
N TYR A 15 -15.58 -1.81 -5.69
CA TYR A 15 -15.13 -1.87 -7.08
C TYR A 15 -14.86 -3.32 -7.55
N MET A 16 -14.21 -4.12 -6.73
CA MET A 16 -14.00 -5.55 -7.04
C MET A 16 -15.31 -6.31 -7.13
N ASP A 17 -16.26 -6.04 -6.24
CA ASP A 17 -17.59 -6.63 -6.26
C ASP A 17 -18.39 -6.21 -7.50
N PHE A 18 -18.25 -4.95 -7.92
CA PHE A 18 -18.81 -4.48 -9.18
C PHE A 18 -18.25 -5.24 -10.39
N ILE A 19 -16.92 -5.41 -10.47
CA ILE A 19 -16.27 -6.19 -11.53
C ILE A 19 -16.76 -7.63 -11.51
N ASP A 20 -16.81 -8.26 -10.36
CA ASP A 20 -17.24 -9.66 -10.21
C ASP A 20 -18.69 -9.89 -10.68
N LYS A 21 -19.56 -8.91 -10.46
CA LYS A 21 -20.99 -9.01 -10.82
C LYS A 21 -21.31 -8.61 -12.26
N ASN A 22 -20.55 -7.67 -12.82
CA ASN A 22 -20.95 -7.00 -14.07
C ASN A 22 -20.03 -7.30 -15.25
N THR A 23 -18.97 -8.09 -15.06
CA THR A 23 -18.02 -8.39 -16.14
C THR A 23 -17.67 -9.87 -16.20
N ALA A 24 -17.06 -10.29 -17.32
CA ALA A 24 -16.48 -11.64 -17.45
C ALA A 24 -15.16 -11.82 -16.65
N TRP A 25 -14.68 -10.77 -15.98
CA TRP A 25 -13.44 -10.77 -15.20
C TRP A 25 -13.66 -11.11 -13.72
N GLY A 26 -14.86 -11.52 -13.34
CA GLY A 26 -15.19 -11.94 -11.99
C GLY A 26 -14.24 -13.01 -11.46
N LYS A 27 -13.86 -12.92 -10.20
CA LYS A 27 -12.95 -13.85 -9.53
C LYS A 27 -13.63 -14.54 -8.36
N LYS A 28 -13.46 -15.86 -8.29
CA LYS A 28 -13.77 -16.61 -7.05
C LYS A 28 -12.79 -16.17 -5.96
N ARG A 29 -13.27 -16.18 -4.72
CA ARG A 29 -12.47 -15.77 -3.55
C ARG A 29 -12.37 -16.92 -2.55
N SER A 30 -11.15 -17.42 -2.33
CA SER A 30 -10.87 -18.43 -1.30
C SER A 30 -10.84 -17.82 0.10
N VAL A 31 -10.46 -16.53 0.20
CA VAL A 31 -10.57 -15.71 1.42
C VAL A 31 -11.39 -14.48 1.09
N ASN A 32 -12.40 -14.19 1.90
CA ASN A 32 -13.28 -13.04 1.75
C ASN A 32 -13.64 -12.46 3.11
N SER A 33 -12.70 -11.78 3.73
CA SER A 33 -12.90 -11.07 4.99
C SER A 33 -12.79 -9.55 4.79
N THR A 34 -13.16 -8.80 5.82
CA THR A 34 -13.14 -7.33 5.78
C THR A 34 -11.75 -6.77 5.50
N MET A 35 -10.70 -7.38 6.05
CA MET A 35 -9.32 -6.91 5.92
C MET A 35 -8.50 -7.71 4.91
N ARG A 36 -9.06 -8.77 4.30
CA ARG A 36 -8.30 -9.62 3.38
C ARG A 36 -9.20 -10.27 2.35
N LYS A 37 -8.86 -10.12 1.09
CA LYS A 37 -9.47 -10.86 -0.01
C LYS A 37 -8.39 -11.54 -0.84
N ARG A 38 -8.62 -12.84 -1.16
CA ARG A 38 -7.69 -13.63 -1.97
C ARG A 38 -8.43 -14.27 -3.14
N ALA A 39 -7.91 -14.11 -4.34
CA ALA A 39 -8.45 -14.71 -5.56
C ALA A 39 -8.07 -16.19 -5.63
N GLY A 40 -9.05 -17.07 -5.45
CA GLY A 40 -8.87 -18.51 -5.44
C GLY A 40 -10.16 -19.23 -5.16
N PHE A 41 -10.09 -20.54 -5.06
CA PHE A 41 -11.21 -21.41 -4.69
C PHE A 41 -10.69 -22.68 -4.02
N TRP A 42 -11.51 -23.26 -3.20
CA TRP A 42 -11.23 -24.54 -2.55
C TRP A 42 -11.76 -25.70 -3.40
N THR A 43 -10.99 -26.75 -3.52
CA THR A 43 -11.34 -28.00 -4.19
C THR A 43 -10.75 -29.17 -3.42
N LYS A 44 -11.08 -30.41 -3.83
CA LYS A 44 -10.45 -31.60 -3.25
C LYS A 44 -9.43 -32.16 -4.23
N ASP A 45 -8.30 -32.61 -3.69
CA ASP A 45 -7.31 -33.37 -4.43
C ASP A 45 -7.76 -34.83 -4.65
N GLU A 46 -6.95 -35.62 -5.32
CA GLU A 46 -7.22 -37.07 -5.57
C GLU A 46 -7.30 -37.92 -4.30
N PHE A 47 -6.79 -37.39 -3.18
CA PHE A 47 -6.83 -38.04 -1.87
C PHE A 47 -7.99 -37.54 -0.99
N GLY A 48 -8.79 -36.61 -1.49
CA GLY A 48 -9.94 -36.05 -0.77
C GLY A 48 -9.58 -34.87 0.17
N ASN A 49 -8.34 -34.43 0.22
CA ASN A 49 -7.93 -33.26 1.03
C ASN A 49 -8.36 -31.95 0.38
N GLU A 50 -8.73 -30.96 1.20
CA GLU A 50 -9.03 -29.62 0.72
C GLU A 50 -7.75 -28.88 0.32
N VAL A 51 -7.70 -28.42 -0.94
CA VAL A 51 -6.59 -27.66 -1.48
C VAL A 51 -7.08 -26.35 -2.10
N GLU A 52 -6.33 -25.28 -1.83
CA GLU A 52 -6.60 -23.97 -2.43
C GLU A 52 -5.98 -23.88 -3.81
N MET A 53 -6.81 -23.59 -4.80
CA MET A 53 -6.43 -23.41 -6.21
C MET A 53 -6.70 -21.98 -6.68
N GLY A 54 -6.15 -21.62 -7.84
CA GLY A 54 -6.30 -20.31 -8.46
C GLY A 54 -5.04 -19.46 -8.35
N TYR A 55 -5.19 -18.17 -8.65
CA TYR A 55 -4.05 -17.23 -8.70
C TYR A 55 -3.42 -16.94 -7.34
N LYS A 56 -4.19 -17.05 -6.27
CA LYS A 56 -3.78 -16.73 -4.88
C LYS A 56 -3.28 -15.30 -4.68
N SER A 57 -3.54 -14.42 -5.66
CA SER A 57 -3.29 -12.99 -5.49
C SER A 57 -4.20 -12.44 -4.40
N GLU A 58 -3.65 -11.61 -3.53
CA GLU A 58 -4.42 -11.09 -2.40
C GLU A 58 -4.18 -9.59 -2.17
N ILE A 59 -5.19 -8.97 -1.58
CA ILE A 59 -5.13 -7.63 -1.00
C ILE A 59 -5.35 -7.77 0.50
N ILE A 60 -4.48 -7.17 1.28
CA ILE A 60 -4.53 -7.18 2.74
C ILE A 60 -4.53 -5.74 3.24
N GLY A 61 -5.54 -5.36 4.02
CA GLY A 61 -5.53 -4.15 4.82
C GLY A 61 -4.77 -4.38 6.12
N VAL A 62 -3.92 -3.43 6.50
CA VAL A 62 -3.16 -3.47 7.74
C VAL A 62 -3.32 -2.14 8.45
N THR A 63 -3.67 -2.16 9.72
CA THR A 63 -3.67 -0.97 10.55
C THR A 63 -2.37 -0.93 11.35
N LEU A 64 -1.57 0.09 11.12
CA LEU A 64 -0.26 0.22 11.75
C LEU A 64 -0.37 0.79 13.17
N LYS A 65 -1.29 1.75 13.40
CA LYS A 65 -1.39 2.48 14.67
C LYS A 65 0.00 2.84 15.19
N ASP A 66 0.35 2.33 16.36
CA ASP A 66 1.62 2.58 17.04
C ASP A 66 2.61 1.41 16.87
N ASN A 67 2.36 0.50 15.93
CA ASN A 67 3.21 -0.66 15.70
C ASN A 67 3.59 -0.84 14.23
N PRO A 68 4.72 -0.29 13.79
CA PRO A 68 5.20 -0.42 12.42
C PRO A 68 5.63 -1.84 12.04
N ASP A 69 5.92 -2.72 13.03
CA ASP A 69 6.37 -4.09 12.77
C ASP A 69 5.31 -5.01 12.15
N VAL A 70 4.04 -4.61 12.15
CA VAL A 70 2.93 -5.41 11.58
C VAL A 70 3.13 -5.70 10.08
N VAL A 71 3.91 -4.89 9.38
CA VAL A 71 4.23 -5.10 7.94
C VAL A 71 5.42 -6.02 7.71
N ARG A 72 6.18 -6.35 8.76
CA ARG A 72 7.37 -7.18 8.66
C ARG A 72 7.06 -8.59 8.14
N GLY A 73 7.94 -9.11 7.29
CA GLY A 73 7.88 -10.49 6.77
C GLY A 73 6.82 -10.76 5.71
N LYS A 74 6.12 -9.72 5.24
CA LYS A 74 5.18 -9.84 4.11
C LYS A 74 5.90 -9.50 2.81
N ARG A 75 5.68 -10.29 1.75
CA ARG A 75 6.12 -9.95 0.40
C ARG A 75 4.94 -9.37 -0.38
N ALA A 76 5.18 -8.24 -1.06
CA ALA A 76 4.14 -7.56 -1.81
C ALA A 76 4.69 -7.00 -3.13
N LYS A 77 3.83 -6.96 -4.15
CA LYS A 77 4.10 -6.23 -5.39
C LYS A 77 3.78 -4.75 -5.27
N LEU A 78 2.89 -4.40 -4.34
CA LEU A 78 2.48 -3.04 -4.09
C LEU A 78 2.16 -2.86 -2.61
N ILE A 79 2.74 -1.87 -2.00
CA ILE A 79 2.41 -1.41 -0.64
C ILE A 79 1.95 0.04 -0.75
N LEU A 80 0.80 0.32 -0.16
CA LEU A 80 0.17 1.62 -0.15
C LEU A 80 0.08 2.12 1.29
N PHE A 81 0.69 3.28 1.57
CA PHE A 81 0.58 3.98 2.84
C PHE A 81 -0.39 5.15 2.66
N GLU A 82 -1.55 5.04 3.26
CA GLU A 82 -2.57 6.09 3.27
C GLU A 82 -2.36 7.02 4.47
N GLU A 83 -2.72 8.29 4.31
CA GLU A 83 -2.65 9.30 5.36
C GLU A 83 -1.22 9.51 5.93
N GLY A 84 -0.22 9.48 5.04
CA GLY A 84 1.18 9.59 5.44
C GLY A 84 1.51 10.80 6.30
N GLY A 85 0.86 11.96 6.05
CA GLY A 85 1.05 13.18 6.85
C GLY A 85 0.49 13.12 8.27
N SER A 86 -0.32 12.11 8.59
CA SER A 86 -0.93 11.90 9.91
C SER A 86 -0.39 10.67 10.64
N PHE A 87 0.56 9.94 10.04
CA PHE A 87 1.11 8.72 10.60
C PHE A 87 2.51 8.97 11.21
N SER A 88 2.58 9.10 12.52
CA SER A 88 3.80 9.46 13.28
C SER A 88 4.99 8.51 13.04
N GLU A 89 4.72 7.22 12.84
CA GLU A 89 5.72 6.18 12.62
C GLU A 89 6.01 5.90 11.14
N LEU A 90 5.65 6.83 10.23
CA LEU A 90 5.79 6.64 8.78
C LEU A 90 7.23 6.24 8.39
N GLY A 91 8.23 6.94 8.91
CA GLY A 91 9.63 6.67 8.58
C GLY A 91 10.07 5.27 9.00
N ALA A 92 9.69 4.84 10.20
CA ALA A 92 9.97 3.49 10.70
C ALA A 92 9.24 2.43 9.86
N ALA A 93 7.96 2.62 9.58
CA ALA A 93 7.16 1.71 8.77
C ALA A 93 7.70 1.59 7.33
N TRP A 94 8.14 2.70 6.74
CA TRP A 94 8.78 2.71 5.42
C TRP A 94 10.04 1.83 5.39
N GLN A 95 10.93 2.02 6.35
CA GLN A 95 12.16 1.23 6.46
C GLN A 95 11.88 -0.26 6.70
N ILE A 96 10.92 -0.58 7.57
CA ILE A 96 10.54 -1.96 7.90
C ILE A 96 9.85 -2.66 6.71
N ALA A 97 9.06 -1.92 5.92
CA ALA A 97 8.34 -2.46 4.78
C ALA A 97 9.24 -2.68 3.54
N ARG A 98 10.35 -1.96 3.42
CA ARG A 98 11.22 -2.00 2.26
C ARG A 98 11.68 -3.41 1.85
N PRO A 99 12.13 -4.30 2.76
CA PRO A 99 12.47 -5.67 2.41
C PRO A 99 11.30 -6.51 1.87
N SER A 100 10.07 -6.03 2.02
CA SER A 100 8.88 -6.70 1.49
C SER A 100 8.69 -6.50 -0.01
N VAL A 101 9.35 -5.52 -0.60
CA VAL A 101 9.27 -5.15 -2.03
C VAL A 101 10.62 -5.25 -2.76
N GLU A 102 11.69 -5.59 -2.04
CA GLU A 102 13.01 -5.81 -2.63
C GLU A 102 13.65 -7.10 -2.11
N GLN A 103 14.56 -7.66 -2.89
CA GLN A 103 15.38 -8.80 -2.50
C GLN A 103 16.78 -8.64 -3.10
N ASP A 104 17.81 -8.82 -2.27
CA ASP A 104 19.22 -8.74 -2.68
C ASP A 104 19.57 -7.43 -3.40
N GLY A 105 18.94 -6.32 -2.96
CA GLY A 105 19.10 -4.99 -3.56
C GLY A 105 18.33 -4.77 -4.87
N VAL A 106 17.54 -5.74 -5.30
CA VAL A 106 16.70 -5.62 -6.51
C VAL A 106 15.24 -5.43 -6.12
N ALA A 107 14.66 -4.32 -6.53
CA ALA A 107 13.25 -4.05 -6.34
C ALA A 107 12.40 -4.95 -7.25
N PHE A 108 11.44 -5.66 -6.67
CA PHE A 108 10.44 -6.44 -7.39
C PHE A 108 9.01 -5.93 -7.16
N GLY A 109 8.82 -4.99 -6.28
CA GLY A 109 7.56 -4.33 -5.96
C GLY A 109 7.73 -2.82 -5.80
N THR A 110 6.64 -2.13 -5.51
CA THR A 110 6.57 -0.68 -5.38
C THR A 110 5.94 -0.30 -4.07
N MET A 111 6.44 0.76 -3.43
CA MET A 111 5.80 1.41 -2.29
C MET A 111 5.34 2.80 -2.70
N ILE A 112 4.14 3.17 -2.30
CA ILE A 112 3.57 4.50 -2.51
C ILE A 112 3.06 5.02 -1.18
N VAL A 113 3.45 6.24 -0.83
CA VAL A 113 2.88 6.97 0.31
C VAL A 113 2.20 8.22 -0.21
N TRP A 114 1.01 8.48 0.30
CA TRP A 114 0.26 9.69 0.01
C TRP A 114 -0.54 10.15 1.23
N GLY A 115 -1.02 11.35 1.17
CA GLY A 115 -1.86 11.96 2.19
C GLY A 115 -1.86 13.46 2.03
N THR A 116 -2.75 14.11 2.73
CA THR A 116 -2.72 15.55 2.91
C THR A 116 -1.64 15.91 3.92
N GLY A 117 -1.13 17.14 3.86
CA GLY A 117 -0.34 17.70 4.95
C GLY A 117 -1.20 17.66 6.22
N GLY A 118 -0.72 17.00 7.26
CA GLY A 118 -1.36 16.98 8.57
C GLY A 118 -1.06 18.25 9.37
N ASP A 119 -1.50 18.25 10.63
CA ASP A 119 -1.07 19.26 11.59
C ASP A 119 0.45 19.22 11.79
N GLU A 120 1.06 20.36 12.12
CA GLU A 120 2.48 20.43 12.42
C GLU A 120 2.86 19.41 13.51
N GLY A 121 3.66 18.41 13.12
CA GLY A 121 4.09 17.33 14.00
C GLY A 121 5.05 16.37 13.30
N SER A 122 5.54 15.37 14.02
CA SER A 122 6.55 14.43 13.53
C SER A 122 6.16 13.68 12.26
N ALA A 123 4.87 13.38 12.10
CA ALA A 123 4.34 12.69 10.90
C ALA A 123 4.46 13.59 9.67
N PHE A 124 4.01 14.83 9.79
CA PHE A 124 4.09 15.82 8.73
C PHE A 124 5.54 16.11 8.33
N GLU A 125 6.44 16.29 9.31
CA GLU A 125 7.86 16.54 9.02
C GLU A 125 8.50 15.35 8.30
N THR A 126 8.18 14.10 8.65
CA THR A 126 8.68 12.92 7.93
C THR A 126 8.19 12.90 6.49
N MET A 127 6.90 13.13 6.26
CA MET A 127 6.35 13.13 4.90
C MET A 127 6.91 14.28 4.06
N LYS A 128 7.08 15.46 4.66
CA LYS A 128 7.71 16.63 4.04
C LYS A 128 9.17 16.35 3.69
N ASP A 129 9.93 15.70 4.58
CA ASP A 129 11.30 15.29 4.30
C ASP A 129 11.37 14.28 3.16
N MET A 130 10.50 13.27 3.13
CA MET A 130 10.40 12.35 1.99
C MET A 130 10.08 13.07 0.68
N PHE A 131 9.26 14.11 0.74
CA PHE A 131 8.89 14.91 -0.44
C PHE A 131 10.05 15.72 -0.98
N TYR A 132 10.79 16.43 -0.13
CA TYR A 132 11.89 17.31 -0.54
C TYR A 132 13.26 16.62 -0.66
N ASN A 133 13.41 15.41 -0.12
CA ASN A 133 14.62 14.59 -0.17
C ASN A 133 14.32 13.15 -0.63
N PRO A 134 13.73 12.97 -1.83
CA PRO A 134 13.30 11.64 -2.29
C PRO A 134 14.45 10.64 -2.34
N ASP A 135 15.66 11.06 -2.68
CA ASP A 135 16.85 10.20 -2.74
C ASP A 135 17.21 9.59 -1.38
N GLY A 136 17.02 10.34 -0.29
CA GLY A 136 17.27 9.86 1.08
C GLY A 136 16.39 8.66 1.47
N TYR A 137 15.25 8.52 0.84
CA TYR A 137 14.28 7.44 1.04
C TYR A 137 14.23 6.43 -0.12
N ASN A 138 15.09 6.60 -1.12
CA ASN A 138 15.08 5.84 -2.37
C ASN A 138 13.71 5.92 -3.07
N CYS A 139 13.13 7.12 -3.09
CA CYS A 139 11.90 7.44 -3.78
C CYS A 139 12.20 8.00 -5.18
N LEU A 140 11.24 7.85 -6.08
CA LEU A 140 11.30 8.46 -7.40
C LEU A 140 11.18 9.99 -7.25
N GLY A 141 12.17 10.71 -7.74
CA GLY A 141 12.17 12.18 -7.75
C GLY A 141 11.55 12.74 -9.03
N PHE A 142 10.86 13.86 -8.88
CA PHE A 142 10.24 14.63 -9.94
C PHE A 142 10.79 16.05 -9.93
N GLU A 143 10.72 16.75 -11.08
CA GLU A 143 11.06 18.17 -11.16
C GLU A 143 10.14 18.98 -10.22
N ASN A 144 10.75 19.86 -9.42
CA ASN A 144 10.00 20.72 -8.51
C ASN A 144 9.43 21.94 -9.25
N ILE A 145 8.20 21.81 -9.73
CA ILE A 145 7.43 22.85 -10.42
C ILE A 145 6.41 23.54 -9.49
N TRP A 146 6.36 23.15 -8.22
CA TRP A 146 5.32 23.56 -7.26
C TRP A 146 5.74 24.78 -6.43
N ASP A 147 7.03 24.91 -6.15
CA ASP A 147 7.54 26.02 -5.38
C ASP A 147 7.68 27.27 -6.24
N SER A 148 7.40 28.41 -5.66
CA SER A 148 7.55 29.71 -6.34
C SER A 148 8.98 30.07 -6.70
N THR A 149 9.96 29.44 -6.04
CA THR A 149 11.38 29.56 -6.34
C THR A 149 11.88 28.29 -6.98
N PRO A 150 12.21 28.30 -8.28
CA PRO A 150 12.76 27.11 -8.95
C PRO A 150 14.03 26.62 -8.25
N THR A 151 14.10 25.32 -8.03
CA THR A 151 15.30 24.66 -7.52
C THR A 151 15.71 23.54 -8.48
N ASP A 152 16.99 23.25 -8.58
CA ASP A 152 17.50 22.13 -9.36
C ASP A 152 17.33 20.77 -8.62
N LYS A 153 16.70 20.80 -7.44
CA LYS A 153 16.47 19.62 -6.63
C LYS A 153 15.17 18.94 -7.02
N LEU A 154 15.23 17.63 -7.14
CA LEU A 154 14.03 16.78 -7.32
C LEU A 154 13.21 16.75 -6.03
N CYS A 155 11.91 16.56 -6.18
CA CYS A 155 10.97 16.40 -5.07
C CYS A 155 9.99 15.25 -5.33
N GLY A 156 9.11 14.98 -4.38
CA GLY A 156 7.97 14.08 -4.56
C GLY A 156 6.93 14.64 -5.55
N PHE A 157 5.94 13.84 -5.89
CA PHE A 157 4.84 14.27 -6.75
C PHE A 157 3.74 14.92 -5.92
N PHE A 158 3.30 16.10 -6.33
CA PHE A 158 2.21 16.85 -5.71
C PHE A 158 1.01 16.96 -6.65
N VAL A 159 -0.18 16.77 -6.10
CA VAL A 159 -1.46 17.02 -6.79
C VAL A 159 -2.12 18.19 -6.08
N PRO A 160 -2.28 19.36 -6.73
CA PRO A 160 -2.86 20.56 -6.13
C PRO A 160 -4.36 20.39 -5.82
#